data_aec8293b0ad947a5613419dd6bcf2149
#
_entry.id   aec8293b0ad947a5613419dd6bcf2149
#
_cell.length_a   1.000
_cell.length_b   1.000
_cell.length_c   1.000
_cell.angle_alpha   90.00
_cell.angle_beta   90.00
_cell.angle_gamma   90.00
#
_symmetry.space_group_name_H-M   'P 1'
#
loop_
_entity.id
_entity.type
_entity.pdbx_description
1 polymer ?
#
loop_
_entity_poly.entity_id
_entity_poly.type
_entity_poly.pdbx_seq_one_letter_code
_entity_poly.pdbx_strand_id
1 'polypeptide(L)'
;MEQGRTDEATQAVAELFAIANEARTGPLQALANLAAGLVAAQSSDPQSARKHLEDAVDLFKESGAPFETGRARVELARVMGALGRPDAAVDEARRAIEDLTPLGAGLELARALAVVDALTASPAARSPGADDRKGPLARPAPGGLTPREVEILRLISTGLNNQAIAERLFISEHTVHRHVANLLAKLNASSRSAAVAQAGRLGLL
;
A
#
# COMPACT_ATOMS: atom_id res chain seq x y z
N MET A 1 -12.12 18.34 24.76
CA MET A 1 -10.95 17.52 25.21
C MET A 1 -10.36 16.67 24.07
N GLU A 2 -11.14 16.11 23.15
CA GLU A 2 -10.59 15.34 22.00
C GLU A 2 -9.83 16.20 20.97
N GLN A 3 -10.33 17.38 20.63
CA GLN A 3 -9.67 18.29 19.69
C GLN A 3 -8.25 18.68 20.12
N GLY A 4 -8.05 19.02 21.40
CA GLY A 4 -6.70 19.35 21.90
C GLY A 4 -5.69 18.22 21.78
N ARG A 5 -6.14 16.97 21.95
CA ARG A 5 -5.25 15.79 21.78
C ARG A 5 -4.90 15.53 20.32
N THR A 6 -5.79 15.83 19.40
CA THR A 6 -5.55 15.69 17.94
C THR A 6 -4.57 16.75 17.47
N ASP A 7 -4.69 18.00 17.97
CA ASP A 7 -3.77 19.08 17.64
C ASP A 7 -2.35 18.78 18.14
N GLU A 8 -2.21 18.29 19.38
CA GLU A 8 -0.92 17.84 19.95
C GLU A 8 -0.32 16.69 19.13
N ALA A 9 -1.13 15.70 18.72
CA ALA A 9 -0.66 14.59 17.90
C ALA A 9 -0.20 15.06 16.52
N THR A 10 -0.92 16.00 15.90
CA THR A 10 -0.55 16.57 14.60
C THR A 10 0.75 17.35 14.70
N GLN A 11 0.94 18.13 15.78
CA GLN A 11 2.21 18.83 16.02
C GLN A 11 3.37 17.86 16.21
N ALA A 12 3.20 16.79 17.00
CA ALA A 12 4.21 15.77 17.20
C ALA A 12 4.60 15.06 15.88
N VAL A 13 3.64 14.81 14.99
CA VAL A 13 3.91 14.28 13.64
C VAL A 13 4.74 15.26 12.82
N ALA A 14 4.45 16.56 12.86
CA ALA A 14 5.23 17.58 12.14
C ALA A 14 6.69 17.63 12.65
N GLU A 15 6.89 17.57 13.96
CA GLU A 15 8.23 17.51 14.57
C GLU A 15 8.97 16.24 14.16
N LEU A 16 8.30 15.09 14.13
CA LEU A 16 8.88 13.82 13.71
C LEU A 16 9.32 13.87 12.24
N PHE A 17 8.52 14.48 11.35
CA PHE A 17 8.92 14.71 9.96
C PHE A 17 10.13 15.63 9.84
N ALA A 18 10.22 16.69 10.65
CA ALA A 18 11.38 17.58 10.66
C ALA A 18 12.67 16.80 11.03
N ILE A 19 12.62 15.98 12.08
CA ILE A 19 13.73 15.11 12.50
C ILE A 19 14.08 14.10 11.41
N ALA A 20 13.08 13.45 10.82
CA ALA A 20 13.28 12.45 9.78
C ALA A 20 13.92 13.04 8.51
N ASN A 21 13.53 14.26 8.14
CA ASN A 21 14.08 14.98 7.00
C ASN A 21 15.53 15.44 7.25
N GLU A 22 15.86 15.84 8.48
CA GLU A 22 17.22 16.20 8.86
C GLU A 22 18.13 14.97 8.87
N ALA A 23 17.67 13.88 9.49
CA ALA A 23 18.42 12.62 9.59
C ALA A 23 18.56 11.88 8.25
N ARG A 24 17.65 12.10 7.30
CA ARG A 24 17.62 11.49 5.95
C ARG A 24 17.71 9.95 5.97
N THR A 25 17.11 9.31 6.96
CA THR A 25 17.11 7.84 7.08
C THR A 25 15.73 7.27 6.78
N GLY A 26 15.69 6.15 6.02
CA GLY A 26 14.45 5.45 5.67
C GLY A 26 13.61 5.06 6.89
N PRO A 27 14.19 4.44 7.94
CA PRO A 27 13.42 4.06 9.14
C PRO A 27 12.73 5.22 9.85
N LEU A 28 13.37 6.39 9.97
CA LEU A 28 12.74 7.56 10.59
C LEU A 28 11.63 8.15 9.72
N GLN A 29 11.82 8.17 8.40
CA GLN A 29 10.76 8.57 7.47
C GLN A 29 9.57 7.59 7.52
N ALA A 30 9.84 6.29 7.65
CA ALA A 30 8.81 5.28 7.82
C ALA A 30 8.00 5.49 9.11
N LEU A 31 8.68 5.77 10.24
CA LEU A 31 8.04 6.07 11.52
C LEU A 31 7.18 7.34 11.45
N ALA A 32 7.68 8.41 10.80
CA ALA A 32 6.92 9.64 10.61
C ALA A 32 5.65 9.40 9.79
N ASN A 33 5.75 8.63 8.71
CA ASN A 33 4.59 8.24 7.90
C ASN A 33 3.63 7.33 8.66
N LEU A 34 4.10 6.36 9.44
CA LEU A 34 3.23 5.54 10.28
C LEU A 34 2.44 6.41 11.27
N ALA A 35 3.12 7.33 11.97
CA ALA A 35 2.47 8.23 12.91
C ALA A 35 1.44 9.14 12.22
N ALA A 36 1.79 9.72 11.07
CA ALA A 36 0.87 10.54 10.27
C ALA A 36 -0.36 9.75 9.82
N GLY A 37 -0.18 8.51 9.37
CA GLY A 37 -1.27 7.64 8.97
C GLY A 37 -2.22 7.32 10.13
N LEU A 38 -1.69 7.06 11.33
CA LEU A 38 -2.50 6.80 12.52
C LEU A 38 -3.30 8.04 12.96
N VAL A 39 -2.68 9.23 12.94
CA VAL A 39 -3.37 10.49 13.26
C VAL A 39 -4.45 10.80 12.25
N ALA A 40 -4.18 10.66 10.96
CA ALA A 40 -5.15 10.88 9.90
C ALA A 40 -6.34 9.90 10.00
N ALA A 41 -6.10 8.63 10.35
CA ALA A 41 -7.15 7.65 10.57
C ALA A 41 -8.08 8.02 11.73
N GLN A 42 -7.53 8.59 12.82
CA GLN A 42 -8.30 9.08 13.96
C GLN A 42 -9.07 10.38 13.65
N SER A 43 -8.52 11.19 12.76
CA SER A 43 -9.13 12.47 12.33
C SER A 43 -10.18 12.30 11.22
N SER A 44 -10.62 11.06 10.95
CA SER A 44 -11.61 10.74 9.91
C SER A 44 -11.18 11.15 8.50
N ASP A 45 -9.86 11.15 8.24
CA ASP A 45 -9.28 11.29 6.90
C ASP A 45 -8.62 9.98 6.42
N PRO A 46 -9.44 8.99 6.02
CA PRO A 46 -8.92 7.69 5.63
C PRO A 46 -8.13 7.71 4.32
N GLN A 47 -8.27 8.75 3.50
CA GLN A 47 -7.49 8.86 2.26
C GLN A 47 -6.03 9.27 2.55
N SER A 48 -5.82 10.29 3.38
CA SER A 48 -4.48 10.67 3.86
C SER A 48 -3.86 9.55 4.69
N ALA A 49 -4.66 8.91 5.57
CA ALA A 49 -4.21 7.77 6.35
C ALA A 49 -3.66 6.66 5.46
N ARG A 50 -4.39 6.26 4.42
CA ARG A 50 -3.96 5.24 3.47
C ARG A 50 -2.63 5.60 2.80
N LYS A 51 -2.50 6.84 2.29
CA LYS A 51 -1.29 7.30 1.61
C LYS A 51 -0.06 7.19 2.52
N HIS A 52 -0.16 7.73 3.73
CA HIS A 52 0.94 7.68 4.69
C HIS A 52 1.27 6.25 5.14
N LEU A 53 0.27 5.38 5.32
CA LEU A 53 0.51 3.99 5.70
C LEU A 53 1.14 3.17 4.56
N GLU A 54 0.78 3.43 3.29
CA GLU A 54 1.45 2.85 2.12
C GLU A 54 2.93 3.24 2.09
N ASP A 55 3.25 4.53 2.28
CA ASP A 55 4.62 5.02 2.34
C ASP A 55 5.41 4.40 3.51
N ALA A 56 4.78 4.25 4.68
CA ALA A 56 5.39 3.61 5.83
C ALA A 56 5.73 2.13 5.55
N VAL A 57 4.80 1.37 4.97
CA VAL A 57 5.01 -0.04 4.58
C VAL A 57 6.21 -0.17 3.64
N ASP A 58 6.28 0.69 2.63
CA ASP A 58 7.32 0.63 1.62
C ASP A 58 8.69 0.96 2.23
N LEU A 59 8.79 2.03 3.01
CA LEU A 59 10.04 2.45 3.66
C LEU A 59 10.52 1.45 4.72
N PHE A 60 9.63 0.86 5.52
CA PHE A 60 10.02 -0.20 6.46
C PHE A 60 10.51 -1.44 5.74
N LYS A 61 9.86 -1.84 4.65
CA LYS A 61 10.27 -2.97 3.84
C LYS A 61 11.65 -2.74 3.21
N GLU A 62 11.91 -1.57 2.65
CA GLU A 62 13.22 -1.19 2.11
C GLU A 62 14.30 -1.15 3.19
N SER A 63 13.94 -0.80 4.41
CA SER A 63 14.84 -0.77 5.56
C SER A 63 15.08 -2.14 6.20
N GLY A 64 14.45 -3.22 5.70
CA GLY A 64 14.58 -4.57 6.26
C GLY A 64 13.97 -4.69 7.66
N ALA A 65 12.88 -3.99 7.96
CA ALA A 65 12.19 -3.95 9.25
C ALA A 65 10.85 -4.72 9.19
N PRO A 66 10.87 -6.08 9.17
CA PRO A 66 9.67 -6.89 8.91
C PRO A 66 8.59 -6.75 9.99
N PHE A 67 8.97 -6.51 11.24
CA PHE A 67 8.00 -6.30 12.33
C PHE A 67 7.21 -5.01 12.13
N GLU A 68 7.89 -3.91 11.86
CA GLU A 68 7.29 -2.60 11.60
C GLU A 68 6.48 -2.62 10.30
N THR A 69 6.97 -3.33 9.28
CA THR A 69 6.23 -3.56 8.02
C THR A 69 4.90 -4.25 8.29
N GLY A 70 4.91 -5.33 9.05
CA GLY A 70 3.69 -6.07 9.41
C GLY A 70 2.70 -5.21 10.20
N ARG A 71 3.18 -4.43 11.18
CA ARG A 71 2.34 -3.48 11.93
C ARG A 71 1.69 -2.43 11.04
N ALA A 72 2.48 -1.80 10.17
CA ALA A 72 1.97 -0.79 9.25
C ALA A 72 0.92 -1.36 8.29
N ARG A 73 1.11 -2.61 7.82
CA ARG A 73 0.12 -3.33 6.99
C ARG A 73 -1.19 -3.60 7.72
N VAL A 74 -1.15 -3.94 9.02
CA VAL A 74 -2.36 -4.14 9.82
C VAL A 74 -3.19 -2.86 9.85
N GLU A 75 -2.55 -1.72 10.09
CA GLU A 75 -3.26 -0.44 10.13
C GLU A 75 -3.75 -0.02 8.72
N LEU A 76 -2.96 -0.26 7.68
CA LEU A 76 -3.36 -0.05 6.29
C LEU A 76 -4.59 -0.89 5.92
N ALA A 77 -4.63 -2.16 6.32
CA ALA A 77 -5.77 -3.03 6.10
C ALA A 77 -7.05 -2.49 6.77
N ARG A 78 -6.96 -1.97 8.00
CA ARG A 78 -8.10 -1.33 8.69
C ARG A 78 -8.62 -0.12 7.93
N VAL A 79 -7.72 0.75 7.48
CA VAL A 79 -8.06 1.94 6.70
C VAL A 79 -8.67 1.56 5.35
N MET A 80 -8.15 0.56 4.67
CA MET A 80 -8.72 0.05 3.42
C MET A 80 -10.13 -0.51 3.62
N GLY A 81 -10.37 -1.23 4.72
CA GLY A 81 -11.71 -1.69 5.11
C GLY A 81 -12.68 -0.53 5.32
N ALA A 82 -12.26 0.53 6.02
CA ALA A 82 -13.06 1.75 6.22
C ALA A 82 -13.34 2.52 4.92
N LEU A 83 -12.46 2.41 3.93
CA LEU A 83 -12.65 2.95 2.58
C LEU A 83 -13.55 2.10 1.67
N GLY A 84 -14.16 1.02 2.20
CA GLY A 84 -15.01 0.12 1.43
C GLY A 84 -14.25 -0.74 0.43
N ARG A 85 -12.99 -1.09 0.73
CA ARG A 85 -12.11 -1.94 -0.10
C ARG A 85 -11.76 -3.25 0.63
N PRO A 86 -12.76 -4.10 0.92
CA PRO A 86 -12.56 -5.27 1.78
C PRO A 86 -11.55 -6.28 1.20
N ASP A 87 -11.55 -6.50 -0.12
CA ASP A 87 -10.64 -7.46 -0.73
C ASP A 87 -9.17 -7.00 -0.59
N ALA A 88 -8.90 -5.72 -0.88
CA ALA A 88 -7.56 -5.15 -0.70
C ALA A 88 -7.13 -5.13 0.78
N ALA A 89 -8.07 -4.89 1.69
CA ALA A 89 -7.83 -4.93 3.12
C ALA A 89 -7.46 -6.35 3.61
N VAL A 90 -8.17 -7.37 3.15
CA VAL A 90 -7.86 -8.77 3.44
C VAL A 90 -6.49 -9.15 2.89
N ASP A 91 -6.15 -8.72 1.68
CA ASP A 91 -4.84 -9.00 1.08
C ASP A 91 -3.69 -8.36 1.88
N GLU A 92 -3.84 -7.10 2.32
CA GLU A 92 -2.83 -6.47 3.18
C GLU A 92 -2.73 -7.12 4.57
N ALA A 93 -3.86 -7.53 5.17
CA ALA A 93 -3.84 -8.24 6.44
C ALA A 93 -3.15 -9.62 6.31
N ARG A 94 -3.34 -10.35 5.21
CA ARG A 94 -2.64 -11.62 4.94
C ARG A 94 -1.12 -11.41 4.78
N ARG A 95 -0.70 -10.37 4.06
CA ARG A 95 0.72 -10.02 3.96
C ARG A 95 1.32 -9.65 5.31
N ALA A 96 0.55 -8.96 6.17
CA ALA A 96 0.99 -8.71 7.55
C ALA A 96 1.22 -10.00 8.33
N ILE A 97 0.34 -11.00 8.18
CA ILE A 97 0.50 -12.33 8.79
C ILE A 97 1.77 -13.02 8.28
N GLU A 98 2.04 -12.95 6.96
CA GLU A 98 3.27 -13.50 6.36
C GLU A 98 4.54 -12.85 6.93
N ASP A 99 4.55 -11.52 7.07
CA ASP A 99 5.69 -10.76 7.61
C ASP A 99 5.92 -11.06 9.11
N LEU A 100 4.84 -11.22 9.89
CA LEU A 100 4.88 -11.34 11.35
C LEU A 100 5.05 -12.80 11.87
N THR A 101 4.64 -13.79 11.09
CA THR A 101 4.69 -15.21 11.50
C THR A 101 6.11 -15.68 11.81
N PRO A 102 7.14 -15.41 10.98
CA PRO A 102 8.51 -15.83 11.25
C PRO A 102 9.10 -15.18 12.51
N LEU A 103 8.53 -14.05 12.94
CA LEU A 103 9.00 -13.27 14.08
C LEU A 103 8.36 -13.69 15.40
N GLY A 104 7.35 -14.57 15.38
CA GLY A 104 6.59 -14.96 16.58
C GLY A 104 5.84 -13.78 17.23
N ALA A 105 5.49 -12.75 16.49
CA ALA A 105 4.86 -11.50 16.97
C ALA A 105 3.37 -11.71 17.33
N GLY A 106 3.10 -12.51 18.37
CA GLY A 106 1.76 -13.03 18.69
C GLY A 106 0.67 -11.97 18.82
N LEU A 107 0.95 -10.82 19.41
CA LEU A 107 -0.04 -9.73 19.56
C LEU A 107 -0.42 -9.13 18.20
N GLU A 108 0.56 -8.83 17.37
CA GLU A 108 0.31 -8.24 16.05
C GLU A 108 -0.31 -9.24 15.08
N LEU A 109 0.07 -10.53 15.18
CA LEU A 109 -0.61 -11.62 14.47
C LEU A 109 -2.09 -11.72 14.85
N ALA A 110 -2.42 -11.64 16.13
CA ALA A 110 -3.80 -11.65 16.59
C ALA A 110 -4.59 -10.45 16.03
N ARG A 111 -3.97 -9.26 15.95
CA ARG A 111 -4.57 -8.07 15.33
C ARG A 111 -4.83 -8.24 13.83
N ALA A 112 -3.87 -8.80 13.10
CA ALA A 112 -4.01 -9.08 11.68
C ALA A 112 -5.13 -10.09 11.39
N LEU A 113 -5.20 -11.17 12.16
CA LEU A 113 -6.26 -12.17 12.07
C LEU A 113 -7.63 -11.57 12.37
N ALA A 114 -7.75 -10.72 13.42
CA ALA A 114 -8.99 -10.05 13.75
C ALA A 114 -9.49 -9.13 12.62
N VAL A 115 -8.58 -8.49 11.87
CA VAL A 115 -8.94 -7.70 10.68
C VAL A 115 -9.51 -8.59 9.59
N VAL A 116 -8.86 -9.73 9.30
CA VAL A 116 -9.37 -10.70 8.31
C VAL A 116 -10.75 -11.20 8.71
N ASP A 117 -10.94 -11.60 9.96
CA ASP A 117 -12.21 -12.12 10.46
C ASP A 117 -13.32 -11.07 10.38
N ALA A 118 -13.05 -9.83 10.79
CA ALA A 118 -14.02 -8.74 10.74
C ALA A 118 -14.48 -8.43 9.31
N LEU A 119 -13.55 -8.44 8.35
CA LEU A 119 -13.85 -8.16 6.95
C LEU A 119 -14.56 -9.31 6.24
N THR A 120 -14.25 -10.56 6.61
CA THR A 120 -14.88 -11.75 6.01
C THR A 120 -16.22 -12.09 6.66
N ALA A 121 -16.42 -11.75 7.94
CA ALA A 121 -17.68 -11.95 8.66
C ALA A 121 -18.75 -10.90 8.32
N SER A 122 -18.38 -9.74 7.77
CA SER A 122 -19.31 -8.65 7.47
C SER A 122 -20.22 -8.99 6.28
N PRO A 123 -21.55 -8.88 6.42
CA PRO A 123 -22.47 -9.13 5.30
C PRO A 123 -22.32 -8.13 4.14
N ALA A 124 -21.64 -7.02 4.34
CA ALA A 124 -21.29 -6.06 3.28
C ALA A 124 -20.27 -6.61 2.27
N ALA A 125 -19.52 -7.66 2.63
CA ALA A 125 -18.66 -8.39 1.68
C ALA A 125 -19.48 -9.26 0.69
N ARG A 126 -20.79 -9.33 0.88
CA ARG A 126 -21.73 -10.04 -0.02
C ARG A 126 -22.60 -9.04 -0.78
N SER A 127 -22.02 -8.05 -1.44
CA SER A 127 -22.78 -7.30 -2.44
C SER A 127 -23.19 -8.25 -3.57
N PRO A 128 -24.49 -8.39 -3.87
CA PRO A 128 -24.97 -9.22 -4.97
C PRO A 128 -24.72 -8.51 -6.30
N GLY A 129 -23.48 -8.51 -6.73
CA GLY A 129 -23.00 -7.84 -7.95
C GLY A 129 -21.53 -8.11 -8.23
N ALA A 130 -20.83 -8.80 -7.31
CA ALA A 130 -19.44 -9.20 -7.47
C ALA A 130 -19.29 -10.67 -7.86
N ASP A 131 -20.34 -11.26 -8.42
CA ASP A 131 -20.33 -12.65 -8.90
C ASP A 131 -19.91 -12.67 -10.37
N ASP A 132 -18.67 -12.28 -10.65
CA ASP A 132 -17.97 -12.61 -11.90
C ASP A 132 -16.46 -12.30 -11.87
N ARG A 133 -15.82 -12.13 -10.70
CA ARG A 133 -14.36 -11.94 -10.63
C ARG A 133 -13.62 -12.90 -9.71
N LYS A 134 -14.18 -14.07 -9.45
CA LYS A 134 -13.40 -15.28 -9.18
C LYS A 134 -13.03 -15.92 -10.52
N GLY A 135 -12.21 -15.18 -11.28
CA GLY A 135 -11.36 -15.86 -12.25
C GLY A 135 -10.40 -16.75 -11.46
N PRO A 136 -10.03 -17.92 -11.98
CA PRO A 136 -8.99 -18.76 -11.38
C PRO A 136 -7.77 -17.90 -11.17
N LEU A 137 -6.97 -18.18 -10.12
CA LEU A 137 -5.66 -17.57 -9.83
C LEU A 137 -5.12 -16.91 -11.09
N ALA A 138 -5.27 -15.57 -11.19
CA ALA A 138 -5.01 -14.89 -12.43
C ALA A 138 -3.61 -15.30 -12.86
N ARG A 139 -3.51 -16.07 -13.94
CA ARG A 139 -2.21 -16.39 -14.53
C ARG A 139 -1.48 -15.06 -14.66
N PRO A 140 -0.26 -14.96 -14.16
CA PRO A 140 0.49 -13.72 -14.34
C PRO A 140 0.40 -13.34 -15.82
N ALA A 141 0.09 -12.09 -16.09
CA ALA A 141 0.04 -11.57 -17.45
C ALA A 141 1.36 -11.93 -18.16
N PRO A 142 1.39 -12.06 -19.48
CA PRO A 142 2.61 -12.28 -20.21
C PRO A 142 3.71 -11.34 -19.69
N GLY A 143 4.90 -11.86 -19.38
CA GLY A 143 5.96 -11.10 -18.71
C GLY A 143 5.94 -11.13 -17.19
N GLY A 144 5.04 -11.92 -16.53
CA GLY A 144 5.00 -12.08 -15.08
C GLY A 144 4.48 -10.85 -14.31
N LEU A 145 3.80 -9.94 -15.01
CA LEU A 145 3.25 -8.72 -14.41
C LEU A 145 2.00 -9.02 -13.58
N THR A 146 1.89 -8.36 -12.45
CA THR A 146 0.65 -8.33 -11.67
C THR A 146 -0.42 -7.46 -12.36
N PRO A 147 -1.70 -7.64 -12.06
CA PRO A 147 -2.76 -6.77 -12.60
C PRO A 147 -2.50 -5.27 -12.37
N ARG A 148 -1.93 -4.92 -11.20
CA ARG A 148 -1.60 -3.54 -10.86
C ARG A 148 -0.44 -3.00 -11.71
N GLU A 149 0.57 -3.80 -11.97
CA GLU A 149 1.68 -3.42 -12.83
C GLU A 149 1.23 -3.25 -14.30
N VAL A 150 0.27 -4.05 -14.77
CA VAL A 150 -0.35 -3.87 -16.09
C VAL A 150 -1.14 -2.56 -16.16
N GLU A 151 -1.89 -2.23 -15.11
CA GLU A 151 -2.64 -0.97 -15.04
C GLU A 151 -1.69 0.23 -15.09
N ILE A 152 -0.62 0.21 -14.30
CA ILE A 152 0.41 1.27 -14.31
C ILE A 152 1.11 1.34 -15.67
N LEU A 153 1.42 0.22 -16.28
CA LEU A 153 2.04 0.15 -17.60
C LEU A 153 1.16 0.82 -18.68
N ARG A 154 -0.16 0.61 -18.62
CA ARG A 154 -1.11 1.29 -19.50
C ARG A 154 -1.11 2.81 -19.28
N LEU A 155 -1.03 3.26 -18.04
CA LEU A 155 -0.95 4.69 -17.74
C LEU A 155 0.40 5.29 -18.19
N ILE A 156 1.48 4.53 -18.12
CA ILE A 156 2.78 4.92 -18.67
C ILE A 156 2.69 5.04 -20.20
N SER A 157 2.00 4.15 -20.88
CA SER A 157 1.86 4.19 -22.34
C SER A 157 1.06 5.41 -22.84
N THR A 158 0.22 6.00 -21.97
CA THR A 158 -0.45 7.29 -22.26
C THR A 158 0.41 8.52 -21.93
N GLY A 159 1.66 8.33 -21.51
CA GLY A 159 2.60 9.43 -21.26
C GLY A 159 2.52 10.05 -19.86
N LEU A 160 1.75 9.48 -18.93
CA LEU A 160 1.62 10.00 -17.57
C LEU A 160 2.93 9.82 -16.78
N ASN A 161 3.31 10.84 -16.00
CA ASN A 161 4.39 10.76 -15.02
C ASN A 161 3.94 10.07 -13.73
N ASN A 162 4.87 9.80 -12.81
CA ASN A 162 4.55 9.09 -11.56
C ASN A 162 3.54 9.85 -10.70
N GLN A 163 3.64 11.17 -10.62
CA GLN A 163 2.71 12.00 -9.88
C GLN A 163 1.28 11.87 -10.42
N ALA A 164 1.09 12.03 -11.74
CA ALA A 164 -0.22 11.91 -12.37
C ALA A 164 -0.80 10.48 -12.25
N ILE A 165 0.06 9.45 -12.32
CA ILE A 165 -0.33 8.07 -12.08
C ILE A 165 -0.77 7.89 -10.61
N ALA A 166 -0.02 8.45 -9.66
CA ALA A 166 -0.32 8.40 -8.23
C ALA A 166 -1.68 9.02 -7.94
N GLU A 167 -1.94 10.21 -8.47
CA GLU A 167 -3.23 10.90 -8.34
C GLU A 167 -4.38 10.09 -8.94
N ARG A 168 -4.19 9.55 -10.16
CA ARG A 168 -5.22 8.78 -10.86
C ARG A 168 -5.55 7.46 -10.20
N LEU A 169 -4.56 6.82 -9.58
CA LEU A 169 -4.70 5.53 -8.91
C LEU A 169 -4.94 5.66 -7.41
N PHE A 170 -4.96 6.88 -6.89
CA PHE A 170 -5.13 7.20 -5.47
C PHE A 170 -4.11 6.47 -4.58
N ILE A 171 -2.83 6.47 -4.99
CA ILE A 171 -1.70 5.92 -4.25
C ILE A 171 -0.59 6.96 -4.13
N SER A 172 0.44 6.72 -3.30
CA SER A 172 1.58 7.62 -3.22
C SER A 172 2.44 7.56 -4.48
N GLU A 173 3.17 8.66 -4.77
CA GLU A 173 4.13 8.68 -5.87
C GLU A 173 5.26 7.66 -5.64
N HIS A 174 5.67 7.46 -4.38
CA HIS A 174 6.64 6.45 -3.98
C HIS A 174 6.16 5.04 -4.33
N THR A 175 4.89 4.72 -4.05
CA THR A 175 4.27 3.45 -4.42
C THR A 175 4.27 3.24 -5.94
N VAL A 176 3.98 4.30 -6.73
CA VAL A 176 4.08 4.23 -8.20
C VAL A 176 5.52 3.99 -8.64
N HIS A 177 6.48 4.69 -8.04
CA HIS A 177 7.90 4.52 -8.36
C HIS A 177 8.34 3.07 -8.17
N ARG A 178 7.95 2.44 -7.05
CA ARG A 178 8.22 1.03 -6.76
C ARG A 178 7.59 0.09 -7.81
N HIS A 179 6.31 0.30 -8.15
CA HIS A 179 5.66 -0.51 -9.18
C HIS A 179 6.34 -0.36 -10.54
N VAL A 180 6.77 0.86 -10.88
CA VAL A 180 7.53 1.12 -12.12
C VAL A 180 8.87 0.37 -12.08
N ALA A 181 9.62 0.43 -10.98
CA ALA A 181 10.87 -0.32 -10.85
C ALA A 181 10.66 -1.83 -11.01
N ASN A 182 9.62 -2.39 -10.35
CA ASN A 182 9.29 -3.81 -10.45
C ASN A 182 8.88 -4.23 -11.86
N LEU A 183 8.04 -3.45 -12.54
CA LEU A 183 7.62 -3.77 -13.92
C LEU A 183 8.79 -3.67 -14.91
N LEU A 184 9.70 -2.70 -14.72
CA LEU A 184 10.91 -2.58 -15.55
C LEU A 184 11.79 -3.82 -15.38
N ALA A 185 12.02 -4.27 -14.15
CA ALA A 185 12.79 -5.48 -13.86
C ALA A 185 12.14 -6.73 -14.48
N LYS A 186 10.83 -6.91 -14.32
CA LYS A 186 10.07 -8.05 -14.87
C LYS A 186 10.05 -8.08 -16.39
N LEU A 187 9.97 -6.92 -17.03
CA LEU A 187 10.02 -6.79 -18.49
C LEU A 187 11.45 -6.75 -19.05
N ASN A 188 12.46 -6.81 -18.18
CA ASN A 188 13.87 -6.62 -18.54
C ASN A 188 14.08 -5.35 -19.39
N ALA A 189 13.45 -4.26 -18.98
CA ALA A 189 13.46 -2.99 -19.68
C ALA A 189 14.31 -1.96 -18.93
N SER A 190 15.20 -1.28 -19.62
CA SER A 190 16.09 -0.25 -19.04
C SER A 190 15.44 1.14 -18.92
N SER A 191 14.25 1.33 -19.51
CA SER A 191 13.55 2.59 -19.49
C SER A 191 12.03 2.40 -19.61
N ARG A 192 11.26 3.45 -19.28
CA ARG A 192 9.78 3.46 -19.43
C ARG A 192 9.36 3.23 -20.88
N SER A 193 10.03 3.86 -21.84
CA SER A 193 9.75 3.67 -23.26
C SER A 193 10.09 2.25 -23.74
N ALA A 194 11.17 1.67 -23.24
CA ALA A 194 11.53 0.27 -23.52
C ALA A 194 10.47 -0.69 -22.95
N ALA A 195 9.94 -0.41 -21.74
CA ALA A 195 8.87 -1.21 -21.14
C ALA A 195 7.57 -1.16 -21.96
N VAL A 196 7.17 0.02 -22.45
CA VAL A 196 6.00 0.19 -23.33
C VAL A 196 6.18 -0.59 -24.63
N ALA A 197 7.36 -0.49 -25.27
CA ALA A 197 7.67 -1.24 -26.48
C ALA A 197 7.64 -2.76 -26.26
N GLN A 198 8.18 -3.23 -25.13
CA GLN A 198 8.15 -4.66 -24.75
C GLN A 198 6.73 -5.13 -24.48
N ALA A 199 5.91 -4.30 -23.80
CA ALA A 199 4.52 -4.61 -23.52
C ALA A 199 3.67 -4.73 -24.78
N GLY A 200 3.91 -3.87 -25.79
CA GLY A 200 3.27 -3.98 -27.09
C GLY A 200 3.60 -5.31 -27.79
N ARG A 201 4.87 -5.77 -27.71
CA ARG A 201 5.26 -7.07 -28.26
C ARG A 201 4.63 -8.27 -27.55
N LEU A 202 4.31 -8.12 -26.26
CA LEU A 202 3.66 -9.16 -25.44
C LEU A 202 2.13 -9.10 -25.49
N GLY A 203 1.54 -8.15 -26.23
CA GLY A 203 0.08 -7.98 -26.33
C GLY A 203 -0.58 -7.52 -25.03
N LEU A 204 0.13 -6.75 -24.20
CA LEU A 204 -0.33 -6.23 -22.91
C LEU A 204 -0.99 -4.84 -23.01
N LEU A 205 -0.80 -4.17 -24.11
CA LEU A 205 -1.30 -2.82 -24.44
C LEU A 205 -2.24 -2.84 -25.61
#